data_b0574183c8f65af054b369f18bf664fe
#
_entry.id   b0574183c8f65af054b369f18bf664fe
#
_cell.length_a   1.000
_cell.length_b   1.000
_cell.length_c   1.000
_cell.angle_alpha   90.00
_cell.angle_beta   90.00
_cell.angle_gamma   90.00
#
_symmetry.space_group_name_H-M   'P 1'
#
loop_
_entity.id
_entity.type
_entity.pdbx_description
1 polymer ?
#
loop_
_entity_poly.entity_id
_entity_poly.type
_entity_poly.pdbx_seq_one_letter_code
_entity_poly.pdbx_strand_id
1 'polypeptide(L)'
;AWKVKQVRFGLIDFIDDLEVSKALLDAVVAFGKARGMEQVVGPLGFTDFDPEGMLVEGFDRLSTMALIYNHPYYPEHMKKHGYTKETGWVEYRITIPEEMPENHIRFSEIIKERYGLKIRKLSRRQIRKEDYGRKLFKLINETYCVLYGYSLLSDKQIDQYVDLYLSLVDTDMLTFVEDKEGELIAAGISIPSLSEALQKCNGEIFPFGWWHLLKAMFLKKPDTLDLLLIGVRPDYQSKGVNSLIFCDLFQNYKKMGFKYAETNANLETNAKVQAMWHPFEKELHKRRWVFGKEI
;
A
#
# COMPACT_ATOMS: atom_id res chain seq x y z
N ALA A 1 20.46 0.21 6.25
CA ALA A 1 19.85 -0.92 5.56
C ALA A 1 20.43 -1.06 4.14
N TRP A 2 20.32 -0.02 3.31
CA TRP A 2 20.70 -0.05 1.88
C TRP A 2 22.17 0.22 1.57
N LYS A 3 22.98 0.55 2.58
CA LYS A 3 24.41 0.87 2.44
C LYS A 3 24.73 1.96 1.41
N VAL A 4 23.81 2.90 1.25
CA VAL A 4 23.93 4.07 0.37
C VAL A 4 24.07 5.34 1.21
N LYS A 5 24.81 6.32 0.68
CA LYS A 5 25.01 7.62 1.34
C LYS A 5 23.91 8.60 0.95
N GLN A 6 22.67 8.28 1.32
CA GLN A 6 21.50 9.08 1.04
C GLN A 6 20.90 9.67 2.31
N VAL A 7 20.47 10.93 2.23
CA VAL A 7 19.54 11.52 3.19
C VAL A 7 18.14 11.53 2.58
N ARG A 8 17.15 11.13 3.37
CA ARG A 8 15.75 11.13 2.97
C ARG A 8 15.01 12.29 3.62
N PHE A 9 14.03 12.84 2.90
CA PHE A 9 13.00 13.71 3.47
C PHE A 9 11.62 13.12 3.19
N GLY A 10 10.70 13.32 4.11
CA GLY A 10 9.29 12.93 3.97
C GLY A 10 8.39 14.07 4.39
N LEU A 11 7.08 13.90 4.20
CA LEU A 11 6.05 14.83 4.69
C LEU A 11 6.32 16.30 4.36
N ILE A 12 6.93 16.58 3.19
CA ILE A 12 7.20 17.94 2.77
C ILE A 12 5.90 18.63 2.35
N ASP A 13 5.68 19.83 2.87
CA ASP A 13 4.53 20.65 2.52
C ASP A 13 4.96 22.12 2.38
N PHE A 14 4.50 22.80 1.33
CA PHE A 14 4.87 24.18 1.02
C PHE A 14 3.83 24.87 0.15
N ILE A 15 3.74 26.19 0.26
CA ILE A 15 2.92 27.02 -0.62
C ILE A 15 3.58 27.15 -2.01
N ASP A 16 2.81 27.59 -3.02
CA ASP A 16 3.32 27.81 -4.38
C ASP A 16 4.27 29.01 -4.44
N ASP A 17 5.41 28.84 -3.79
CA ASP A 17 6.51 29.80 -3.73
C ASP A 17 7.85 29.07 -3.83
N LEU A 18 8.63 29.42 -4.88
CA LEU A 18 9.92 28.78 -5.16
C LEU A 18 10.97 29.05 -4.08
N GLU A 19 10.93 30.20 -3.41
CA GLU A 19 11.90 30.52 -2.36
C GLU A 19 11.62 29.69 -1.13
N VAL A 20 10.34 29.48 -0.79
CA VAL A 20 9.92 28.62 0.33
C VAL A 20 10.34 27.16 0.09
N SER A 21 9.98 26.60 -1.07
CA SER A 21 10.36 25.23 -1.39
C SER A 21 11.88 25.05 -1.47
N LYS A 22 12.60 26.07 -2.00
CA LYS A 22 14.08 26.08 -2.04
C LYS A 22 14.67 26.04 -0.64
N ALA A 23 14.18 26.87 0.27
CA ALA A 23 14.71 26.94 1.62
C ALA A 23 14.54 25.62 2.39
N LEU A 24 13.39 24.93 2.21
CA LEU A 24 13.16 23.61 2.80
C LEU A 24 14.12 22.55 2.22
N LEU A 25 14.28 22.51 0.90
CA LEU A 25 15.17 21.56 0.24
C LEU A 25 16.65 21.84 0.53
N ASP A 26 17.05 23.10 0.61
CA ASP A 26 18.42 23.51 0.98
C ASP A 26 18.74 23.08 2.42
N ALA A 27 17.79 23.13 3.34
CA ALA A 27 17.97 22.64 4.70
C ALA A 27 18.24 21.14 4.74
N VAL A 28 17.53 20.35 3.91
CA VAL A 28 17.80 18.90 3.77
C VAL A 28 19.17 18.66 3.16
N VAL A 29 19.57 19.41 2.13
CA VAL A 29 20.88 19.34 1.51
C VAL A 29 21.99 19.64 2.52
N ALA A 30 21.86 20.74 3.29
CA ALA A 30 22.82 21.10 4.32
C ALA A 30 22.94 20.01 5.41
N PHE A 31 21.82 19.46 5.85
CA PHE A 31 21.79 18.34 6.80
C PHE A 31 22.50 17.09 6.27
N GLY A 32 22.30 16.77 4.99
CA GLY A 32 22.94 15.64 4.31
C GLY A 32 24.44 15.84 4.20
N LYS A 33 24.89 16.98 3.68
CA LYS A 33 26.31 17.32 3.54
C LYS A 33 27.07 17.27 4.87
N ALA A 34 26.45 17.83 5.93
CA ALA A 34 27.05 17.81 7.28
C ALA A 34 27.25 16.39 7.83
N ARG A 35 26.63 15.37 7.23
CA ARG A 35 26.74 13.94 7.61
C ARG A 35 27.43 13.08 6.58
N GLY A 36 28.06 13.69 5.57
CA GLY A 36 28.77 13.00 4.51
C GLY A 36 27.88 12.18 3.59
N MET A 37 26.60 12.61 3.44
CA MET A 37 25.70 12.05 2.44
C MET A 37 26.02 12.63 1.07
N GLU A 38 25.79 11.86 0.03
CA GLU A 38 26.12 12.19 -1.35
C GLU A 38 24.84 12.46 -2.18
N GLN A 39 23.67 12.07 -1.67
CA GLN A 39 22.40 12.22 -2.36
C GLN A 39 21.29 12.61 -1.40
N VAL A 40 20.35 13.45 -1.87
CA VAL A 40 19.05 13.72 -1.23
C VAL A 40 17.96 13.04 -2.02
N VAL A 41 17.07 12.31 -1.33
CA VAL A 41 15.97 11.56 -1.94
C VAL A 41 14.67 11.78 -1.16
N GLY A 42 13.56 11.99 -1.87
CA GLY A 42 12.25 12.12 -1.25
C GLY A 42 11.15 12.62 -2.21
N PRO A 43 9.91 12.75 -1.72
CA PRO A 43 9.49 12.42 -0.34
C PRO A 43 9.39 10.91 -0.12
N LEU A 44 9.92 10.44 1.00
CA LEU A 44 9.91 9.04 1.40
C LEU A 44 9.94 8.94 2.93
N GLY A 45 9.07 8.11 3.50
CA GLY A 45 9.05 7.86 4.93
C GLY A 45 10.19 6.96 5.43
N PHE A 46 10.10 6.55 6.68
CA PHE A 46 11.07 5.62 7.29
C PHE A 46 10.82 4.18 6.83
N THR A 47 9.55 3.82 6.64
CA THR A 47 9.10 2.47 6.24
C THR A 47 8.09 2.57 5.11
N ASP A 48 7.81 1.47 4.42
CA ASP A 48 6.74 1.34 3.41
C ASP A 48 5.31 1.56 3.96
N PHE A 49 5.18 1.67 5.29
CA PHE A 49 3.90 2.01 5.92
C PHE A 49 3.71 3.53 6.09
N ASP A 50 4.74 4.29 5.80
CA ASP A 50 4.67 5.74 5.70
C ASP A 50 4.33 6.14 4.26
N PRO A 51 3.74 7.34 4.06
CA PRO A 51 3.44 7.81 2.71
C PRO A 51 4.68 7.89 1.81
N GLU A 52 4.55 7.36 0.60
CA GLU A 52 5.61 7.29 -0.39
C GLU A 52 5.30 8.10 -1.63
N GLY A 53 6.29 8.86 -2.07
CA GLY A 53 6.27 9.57 -3.32
C GLY A 53 5.32 10.78 -3.36
N MET A 54 5.62 11.67 -4.28
CA MET A 54 4.86 12.86 -4.62
C MET A 54 3.95 12.55 -5.81
N LEU A 55 2.67 12.89 -5.73
CA LEU A 55 1.72 12.75 -6.84
C LEU A 55 2.21 13.59 -8.04
N VAL A 56 2.25 12.99 -9.22
CA VAL A 56 2.66 13.64 -10.47
C VAL A 56 1.63 13.53 -11.59
N GLU A 57 0.71 12.56 -11.50
CA GLU A 57 -0.44 12.40 -12.39
C GLU A 57 -1.67 11.96 -11.60
N GLY A 58 -2.87 12.35 -12.03
CA GLY A 58 -4.14 12.00 -11.38
C GLY A 58 -4.53 12.96 -10.26
N PHE A 59 -4.21 14.23 -10.39
CA PHE A 59 -4.56 15.29 -9.42
C PHE A 59 -6.07 15.51 -9.26
N ASP A 60 -6.87 15.05 -10.21
CA ASP A 60 -8.34 15.07 -10.21
C ASP A 60 -8.96 13.85 -9.48
N ARG A 61 -8.13 12.93 -8.98
CA ARG A 61 -8.55 11.71 -8.30
C ARG A 61 -8.35 11.82 -6.79
N LEU A 62 -9.25 11.20 -6.02
CA LEU A 62 -9.08 11.07 -4.58
C LEU A 62 -7.87 10.19 -4.26
N SER A 63 -7.05 10.62 -3.31
CA SER A 63 -6.03 9.75 -2.74
C SER A 63 -6.65 8.68 -1.84
N THR A 64 -6.06 7.49 -1.81
CA THR A 64 -6.38 6.51 -0.78
C THR A 64 -5.91 7.02 0.59
N MET A 65 -6.47 6.47 1.67
CA MET A 65 -6.11 6.89 3.03
C MET A 65 -4.62 6.71 3.35
N ALA A 66 -3.97 5.74 2.71
CA ALA A 66 -2.55 5.44 2.94
C ALA A 66 -1.59 6.40 2.25
N LEU A 67 -2.06 7.25 1.32
CA LEU A 67 -1.23 8.06 0.45
C LEU A 67 -1.60 9.55 0.56
N ILE A 68 -0.58 10.41 0.50
CA ILE A 68 -0.75 11.87 0.59
C ILE A 68 -1.16 12.44 -0.78
N TYR A 69 -2.08 13.40 -0.76
CA TYR A 69 -2.33 14.29 -1.88
C TYR A 69 -1.39 15.50 -1.80
N ASN A 70 -0.89 15.94 -2.94
CA ASN A 70 -0.16 17.21 -3.10
C ASN A 70 -0.65 17.95 -4.34
N HIS A 71 -0.44 19.26 -4.37
CA HIS A 71 -0.82 20.09 -5.50
C HIS A 71 0.10 19.90 -6.72
N PRO A 72 -0.37 20.20 -7.96
CA PRO A 72 0.42 20.04 -9.19
C PRO A 72 1.72 20.82 -9.22
N TYR A 73 1.83 21.94 -8.49
CA TYR A 73 3.05 22.75 -8.47
C TYR A 73 4.23 22.05 -7.73
N TYR A 74 3.97 21.06 -6.87
CA TYR A 74 5.01 20.36 -6.11
C TYR A 74 6.06 19.70 -7.02
N PRO A 75 5.71 18.82 -7.97
CA PRO A 75 6.70 18.21 -8.85
C PRO A 75 7.40 19.24 -9.75
N GLU A 76 6.74 20.34 -10.11
CA GLU A 76 7.36 21.40 -10.89
C GLU A 76 8.43 22.14 -10.08
N HIS A 77 8.21 22.40 -8.79
CA HIS A 77 9.22 22.95 -7.90
C HIS A 77 10.43 22.01 -7.75
N MET A 78 10.19 20.72 -7.58
CA MET A 78 11.28 19.74 -7.52
C MET A 78 12.17 19.81 -8.77
N LYS A 79 11.57 19.81 -9.96
CA LYS A 79 12.31 19.93 -11.24
C LYS A 79 13.08 21.24 -11.33
N LYS A 80 12.48 22.39 -10.97
CA LYS A 80 13.12 23.71 -10.98
C LYS A 80 14.32 23.79 -10.03
N HIS A 81 14.29 23.04 -8.93
CA HIS A 81 15.41 22.94 -7.98
C HIS A 81 16.44 21.85 -8.36
N GLY A 82 16.34 21.29 -9.57
CA GLY A 82 17.31 20.35 -10.12
C GLY A 82 17.18 18.93 -9.58
N TYR A 83 16.02 18.58 -9.03
CA TYR A 83 15.71 17.20 -8.69
C TYR A 83 15.16 16.45 -9.90
N THR A 84 15.54 15.19 -10.03
CA THR A 84 15.08 14.29 -11.09
C THR A 84 14.35 13.11 -10.51
N LYS A 85 13.59 12.37 -11.33
CA LYS A 85 12.93 11.15 -10.90
C LYS A 85 13.96 10.10 -10.48
N GLU A 86 13.87 9.62 -9.25
CA GLU A 86 14.66 8.50 -8.71
C GLU A 86 13.93 7.18 -8.94
N THR A 87 12.68 7.12 -8.51
CA THR A 87 11.80 5.95 -8.71
C THR A 87 10.34 6.39 -8.76
N GLY A 88 9.45 5.48 -9.12
CA GLY A 88 8.02 5.79 -9.20
C GLY A 88 7.11 4.63 -8.87
N TRP A 89 5.89 4.98 -8.54
CA TRP A 89 4.78 4.08 -8.29
C TRP A 89 3.61 4.41 -9.18
N VAL A 90 2.80 3.40 -9.43
CA VAL A 90 1.54 3.48 -10.16
C VAL A 90 0.40 2.97 -9.30
N GLU A 91 -0.76 3.59 -9.44
CA GLU A 91 -1.98 3.20 -8.74
C GLU A 91 -3.05 2.87 -9.78
N TYR A 92 -3.70 1.72 -9.59
CA TYR A 92 -4.77 1.27 -10.47
C TYR A 92 -6.11 1.31 -9.76
N ARG A 93 -7.14 1.69 -10.51
CA ARG A 93 -8.53 1.42 -10.16
C ARG A 93 -8.96 0.18 -10.93
N ILE A 94 -9.39 -0.84 -10.22
CA ILE A 94 -9.77 -2.14 -10.75
C ILE A 94 -11.28 -2.28 -10.63
N THR A 95 -11.95 -2.66 -11.72
CA THR A 95 -13.36 -3.05 -11.68
C THR A 95 -13.45 -4.46 -11.09
N ILE A 96 -14.23 -4.62 -10.02
CA ILE A 96 -14.49 -5.92 -9.41
C ILE A 96 -15.44 -6.67 -10.35
N PRO A 97 -15.02 -7.83 -10.89
CA PRO A 97 -15.86 -8.56 -11.84
C PRO A 97 -17.10 -9.11 -11.14
N GLU A 98 -18.20 -9.18 -11.87
CA GLU A 98 -19.42 -9.81 -11.35
C GLU A 98 -19.22 -11.27 -11.02
N GLU A 99 -18.40 -11.97 -11.79
CA GLU A 99 -17.97 -13.34 -11.54
C GLU A 99 -16.48 -13.47 -11.82
N MET A 100 -15.78 -14.20 -10.97
CA MET A 100 -14.40 -14.55 -11.26
C MET A 100 -14.35 -15.47 -12.50
N PRO A 101 -13.46 -15.19 -13.46
CA PRO A 101 -13.32 -16.05 -14.64
C PRO A 101 -13.09 -17.51 -14.23
N GLU A 102 -13.83 -18.45 -14.84
CA GLU A 102 -13.76 -19.88 -14.51
C GLU A 102 -12.32 -20.44 -14.56
N ASN A 103 -11.53 -19.98 -15.54
CA ASN A 103 -10.13 -20.36 -15.65
C ASN A 103 -9.30 -19.94 -14.44
N HIS A 104 -9.61 -18.80 -13.80
CA HIS A 104 -8.94 -18.36 -12.56
C HIS A 104 -9.34 -19.22 -11.37
N ILE A 105 -10.62 -19.54 -11.24
CA ILE A 105 -11.12 -20.42 -10.18
C ILE A 105 -10.46 -21.79 -10.33
N ARG A 106 -10.51 -22.39 -11.52
CA ARG A 106 -9.89 -23.68 -11.79
C ARG A 106 -8.38 -23.65 -11.54
N PHE A 107 -7.69 -22.61 -11.96
CA PHE A 107 -6.26 -22.44 -11.71
C PHE A 107 -5.95 -22.37 -10.21
N SER A 108 -6.74 -21.62 -9.44
CA SER A 108 -6.55 -21.52 -8.00
C SER A 108 -6.73 -22.88 -7.31
N GLU A 109 -7.73 -23.69 -7.69
CA GLU A 109 -7.92 -25.04 -7.15
C GLU A 109 -6.74 -25.98 -7.48
N ILE A 110 -6.25 -25.94 -8.73
CA ILE A 110 -5.06 -26.72 -9.12
C ILE A 110 -3.84 -26.34 -8.28
N ILE A 111 -3.60 -25.04 -8.05
CA ILE A 111 -2.48 -24.57 -7.22
C ILE A 111 -2.65 -25.01 -5.77
N LYS A 112 -3.84 -24.88 -5.24
CA LYS A 112 -4.20 -25.31 -3.89
C LYS A 112 -3.92 -26.79 -3.66
N GLU A 113 -4.40 -27.66 -4.57
CA GLU A 113 -4.16 -29.11 -4.50
C GLU A 113 -2.68 -29.44 -4.68
N ARG A 114 -2.04 -28.88 -5.71
CA ARG A 114 -0.64 -29.18 -6.08
C ARG A 114 0.34 -28.93 -4.93
N TYR A 115 0.13 -27.87 -4.18
CA TYR A 115 1.03 -27.47 -3.10
C TYR A 115 0.47 -27.75 -1.71
N GLY A 116 -0.73 -28.35 -1.60
CA GLY A 116 -1.38 -28.67 -0.33
C GLY A 116 -1.74 -27.42 0.49
N LEU A 117 -2.11 -26.33 -0.21
CA LEU A 117 -2.39 -25.05 0.42
C LEU A 117 -3.78 -24.99 1.03
N LYS A 118 -3.93 -24.20 2.09
CA LYS A 118 -5.21 -23.97 2.76
C LYS A 118 -5.48 -22.50 2.95
N ILE A 119 -6.68 -22.04 2.55
CA ILE A 119 -7.16 -20.71 2.90
C ILE A 119 -7.69 -20.78 4.32
N ARG A 120 -7.22 -19.88 5.19
CA ARG A 120 -7.63 -19.78 6.59
C ARG A 120 -8.54 -18.58 6.79
N LYS A 121 -9.80 -18.84 7.08
CA LYS A 121 -10.74 -17.84 7.58
C LYS A 121 -10.71 -17.85 9.11
N LEU A 122 -10.27 -16.74 9.67
CA LEU A 122 -10.02 -16.62 11.10
C LEU A 122 -10.89 -15.52 11.70
N SER A 123 -11.52 -15.80 12.82
CA SER A 123 -12.14 -14.78 13.66
C SER A 123 -11.07 -13.89 14.31
N ARG A 124 -11.43 -12.67 14.70
CA ARG A 124 -10.52 -11.75 15.42
C ARG A 124 -9.88 -12.40 16.66
N ARG A 125 -10.65 -13.26 17.38
CA ARG A 125 -10.13 -14.01 18.53
C ARG A 125 -9.03 -14.99 18.15
N GLN A 126 -9.21 -15.71 17.03
CA GLN A 126 -8.21 -16.67 16.52
C GLN A 126 -6.97 -15.94 16.01
N ILE A 127 -7.13 -14.84 15.26
CA ILE A 127 -6.01 -14.02 14.79
C ILE A 127 -5.11 -13.60 15.96
N ARG A 128 -5.71 -13.17 17.08
CA ARG A 128 -4.94 -12.82 18.29
C ARG A 128 -4.33 -14.02 18.98
N LYS A 129 -5.14 -15.11 19.18
CA LYS A 129 -4.70 -16.30 19.93
C LYS A 129 -3.57 -17.06 19.23
N GLU A 130 -3.60 -17.10 17.88
CA GLU A 130 -2.66 -17.85 17.04
C GLU A 130 -1.55 -16.95 16.47
N ASP A 131 -1.51 -15.69 16.92
CA ASP A 131 -0.49 -14.66 16.58
C ASP A 131 -0.36 -14.36 15.07
N TYR A 132 -1.47 -14.42 14.34
CA TYR A 132 -1.47 -14.17 12.89
C TYR A 132 -1.07 -12.74 12.54
N GLY A 133 -1.28 -11.79 13.43
CA GLY A 133 -0.81 -10.43 13.22
C GLY A 133 0.71 -10.36 13.08
N ARG A 134 1.45 -10.96 14.01
CA ARG A 134 2.91 -11.03 13.93
C ARG A 134 3.40 -11.87 12.76
N LYS A 135 2.77 -13.02 12.50
CA LYS A 135 3.09 -13.87 11.34
C LYS A 135 2.96 -13.08 10.03
N LEU A 136 1.89 -12.28 9.90
CA LEU A 136 1.65 -11.42 8.74
C LEU A 136 2.79 -10.41 8.55
N PHE A 137 3.15 -9.63 9.58
CA PHE A 137 4.21 -8.62 9.43
C PHE A 137 5.61 -9.24 9.24
N LYS A 138 5.85 -10.44 9.76
CA LYS A 138 7.05 -11.21 9.43
C LYS A 138 7.05 -11.62 7.95
N LEU A 139 5.92 -12.10 7.43
CA LEU A 139 5.77 -12.40 6.01
C LEU A 139 6.00 -11.14 5.15
N ILE A 140 5.50 -9.98 5.56
CA ILE A 140 5.75 -8.71 4.87
C ILE A 140 7.25 -8.37 4.88
N ASN A 141 7.92 -8.49 6.01
CA ASN A 141 9.38 -8.30 6.08
C ASN A 141 10.13 -9.20 5.08
N GLU A 142 9.74 -10.46 4.97
CA GLU A 142 10.37 -11.42 4.05
C GLU A 142 10.08 -11.10 2.57
N THR A 143 8.90 -10.59 2.28
CA THR A 143 8.45 -10.36 0.90
C THR A 143 8.85 -8.99 0.37
N TYR A 144 8.89 -7.97 1.22
CA TYR A 144 9.12 -6.58 0.82
C TYR A 144 10.58 -6.12 0.97
N CYS A 145 11.44 -6.91 1.62
CA CYS A 145 12.85 -6.54 1.85
C CYS A 145 13.66 -6.25 0.57
N VAL A 146 13.16 -6.66 -0.59
CA VAL A 146 13.78 -6.42 -1.90
C VAL A 146 13.21 -5.18 -2.63
N LEU A 147 12.15 -4.56 -2.07
CA LEU A 147 11.54 -3.38 -2.68
C LEU A 147 12.35 -2.12 -2.39
N TYR A 148 12.31 -1.18 -3.32
CA TYR A 148 13.02 0.09 -3.18
C TYR A 148 12.56 0.83 -1.92
N GLY A 149 13.52 1.23 -1.11
CA GLY A 149 13.25 2.03 0.09
C GLY A 149 12.79 1.26 1.31
N TYR A 150 12.42 -0.02 1.18
CA TYR A 150 11.92 -0.82 2.29
C TYR A 150 12.91 -0.91 3.46
N SER A 151 12.42 -0.73 4.65
CA SER A 151 13.17 -0.95 5.89
C SER A 151 12.48 -2.03 6.72
N LEU A 152 13.26 -3.02 7.17
CA LEU A 152 12.74 -4.11 8.00
C LEU A 152 12.10 -3.56 9.27
N LEU A 153 10.87 -4.00 9.53
CA LEU A 153 10.18 -3.68 10.76
C LEU A 153 10.79 -4.44 11.93
N SER A 154 11.10 -3.72 12.99
CA SER A 154 11.47 -4.32 14.28
C SER A 154 10.26 -4.96 14.97
N ASP A 155 10.47 -5.88 15.91
CA ASP A 155 9.40 -6.51 16.66
C ASP A 155 8.49 -5.49 17.37
N LYS A 156 9.06 -4.40 17.89
CA LYS A 156 8.29 -3.31 18.51
C LYS A 156 7.37 -2.59 17.52
N GLN A 157 7.84 -2.33 16.31
CA GLN A 157 7.01 -1.74 15.25
C GLN A 157 5.94 -2.71 14.79
N ILE A 158 6.27 -4.00 14.65
CA ILE A 158 5.30 -5.04 14.34
C ILE A 158 4.16 -5.05 15.37
N ASP A 159 4.46 -5.03 16.66
CA ASP A 159 3.45 -5.00 17.71
C ASP A 159 2.54 -3.78 17.60
N GLN A 160 3.11 -2.60 17.35
CA GLN A 160 2.35 -1.37 17.17
C GLN A 160 1.42 -1.44 15.95
N TYR A 161 1.89 -1.97 14.82
CA TYR A 161 1.09 -2.10 13.61
C TYR A 161 0.01 -3.18 13.75
N VAL A 162 0.29 -4.30 14.45
CA VAL A 162 -0.71 -5.32 14.77
C VAL A 162 -1.87 -4.71 15.55
N ASP A 163 -1.58 -3.96 16.60
CA ASP A 163 -2.60 -3.31 17.43
C ASP A 163 -3.41 -2.27 16.65
N LEU A 164 -2.74 -1.48 15.80
CA LEU A 164 -3.36 -0.43 15.03
C LEU A 164 -4.26 -0.98 13.90
N TYR A 165 -3.71 -1.85 13.04
CA TYR A 165 -4.39 -2.26 11.82
C TYR A 165 -5.39 -3.40 12.03
N LEU A 166 -5.04 -4.44 12.82
CA LEU A 166 -5.95 -5.58 12.98
C LEU A 166 -7.22 -5.25 13.79
N SER A 167 -7.21 -4.16 14.54
CA SER A 167 -8.42 -3.70 15.22
C SER A 167 -9.46 -3.10 14.26
N LEU A 168 -9.02 -2.57 13.12
CA LEU A 168 -9.85 -1.83 12.16
C LEU A 168 -10.33 -2.69 10.99
N VAL A 169 -9.58 -3.74 10.62
CA VAL A 169 -9.89 -4.53 9.42
C VAL A 169 -11.03 -5.53 9.69
N ASP A 170 -11.97 -5.60 8.74
CA ASP A 170 -13.01 -6.64 8.71
C ASP A 170 -12.36 -7.99 8.34
N THR A 171 -12.66 -9.05 9.09
CA THR A 171 -12.07 -10.38 8.84
C THR A 171 -12.43 -10.97 7.48
N ASP A 172 -13.56 -10.56 6.88
CA ASP A 172 -13.95 -10.95 5.53
C ASP A 172 -13.11 -10.27 4.43
N MET A 173 -12.38 -9.20 4.79
CA MET A 173 -11.43 -8.50 3.92
C MET A 173 -9.97 -8.94 4.15
N LEU A 174 -9.78 -10.06 4.86
CA LEU A 174 -8.50 -10.72 5.11
C LEU A 174 -8.49 -12.10 4.49
N THR A 175 -7.38 -12.46 3.85
CA THR A 175 -7.11 -13.83 3.42
C THR A 175 -5.74 -14.24 3.89
N PHE A 176 -5.67 -15.38 4.55
CA PHE A 176 -4.43 -16.04 4.92
C PHE A 176 -4.33 -17.38 4.19
N VAL A 177 -3.16 -17.68 3.64
CA VAL A 177 -2.89 -18.95 2.97
C VAL A 177 -1.75 -19.66 3.70
N GLU A 178 -2.01 -20.89 4.13
CA GLU A 178 -1.04 -21.77 4.80
C GLU A 178 -0.58 -22.87 3.85
N ASP A 179 0.64 -23.34 4.07
CA ASP A 179 1.13 -24.58 3.47
C ASP A 179 0.65 -25.82 4.26
N LYS A 180 1.11 -26.99 3.83
CA LYS A 180 0.73 -28.28 4.46
C LYS A 180 1.27 -28.43 5.88
N GLU A 181 2.31 -27.71 6.24
CA GLU A 181 2.91 -27.65 7.57
C GLU A 181 2.15 -26.67 8.50
N GLY A 182 1.23 -25.86 7.98
CA GLY A 182 0.47 -24.85 8.72
C GLY A 182 1.22 -23.51 8.85
N GLU A 183 2.26 -23.30 8.05
CA GLU A 183 2.98 -22.03 8.02
C GLU A 183 2.30 -21.03 7.10
N LEU A 184 2.24 -19.77 7.54
CA LEU A 184 1.68 -18.69 6.74
C LEU A 184 2.61 -18.36 5.57
N ILE A 185 2.14 -18.59 4.34
CA ILE A 185 2.92 -18.40 3.11
C ILE A 185 2.42 -17.25 2.25
N ALA A 186 1.17 -16.84 2.42
CA ALA A 186 0.65 -15.71 1.70
C ALA A 186 -0.50 -15.05 2.47
N ALA A 187 -0.69 -13.75 2.24
CA ALA A 187 -1.78 -12.99 2.82
C ALA A 187 -2.20 -11.83 1.91
N GLY A 188 -3.48 -11.46 1.99
CA GLY A 188 -4.05 -10.27 1.38
C GLY A 188 -4.92 -9.51 2.36
N ILE A 189 -4.79 -8.19 2.38
CA ILE A 189 -5.53 -7.27 3.25
C ILE A 189 -6.13 -6.15 2.44
N SER A 190 -7.37 -5.85 2.71
CA SER A 190 -8.09 -4.71 2.16
C SER A 190 -8.99 -4.07 3.20
N ILE A 191 -9.43 -2.85 2.93
CA ILE A 191 -10.39 -2.11 3.76
C ILE A 191 -11.40 -1.38 2.86
N PRO A 192 -12.60 -1.04 3.35
CA PRO A 192 -13.46 -0.08 2.66
C PRO A 192 -12.71 1.24 2.47
N SER A 193 -12.81 1.86 1.29
CA SER A 193 -12.16 3.16 1.07
C SER A 193 -12.79 4.23 1.96
N LEU A 194 -11.96 4.91 2.74
CA LEU A 194 -12.37 6.01 3.61
C LEU A 194 -12.15 7.39 2.97
N SER A 195 -11.65 7.44 1.74
CA SER A 195 -11.22 8.68 1.07
C SER A 195 -12.33 9.73 1.00
N GLU A 196 -13.55 9.36 0.58
CA GLU A 196 -14.68 10.29 0.56
C GLU A 196 -15.11 10.75 1.95
N ALA A 197 -15.03 9.85 2.94
CA ALA A 197 -15.40 10.19 4.31
C ALA A 197 -14.37 11.17 4.91
N LEU A 198 -13.08 10.94 4.68
CA LEU A 198 -12.00 11.84 5.09
C LEU A 198 -12.10 13.20 4.41
N GLN A 199 -12.43 13.24 3.11
CA GLN A 199 -12.68 14.50 2.40
C GLN A 199 -13.84 15.29 3.04
N LYS A 200 -14.93 14.61 3.41
CA LYS A 200 -16.08 15.23 4.10
C LYS A 200 -15.75 15.71 5.52
N CYS A 201 -14.75 15.10 6.17
CA CYS A 201 -14.24 15.58 7.46
C CYS A 201 -13.46 16.90 7.34
N ASN A 202 -13.01 17.26 6.13
CA ASN A 202 -12.23 18.47 5.86
C ASN A 202 -11.03 18.67 6.80
N GLY A 203 -10.35 17.54 7.14
CA GLY A 203 -9.21 17.54 8.07
C GLY A 203 -9.57 17.58 9.56
N GLU A 204 -10.85 17.71 9.91
CA GLU A 204 -11.31 17.84 11.30
C GLU A 204 -12.15 16.63 11.72
N ILE A 205 -11.66 15.86 12.68
CA ILE A 205 -12.42 14.72 13.23
C ILE A 205 -13.51 15.19 14.20
N PHE A 206 -13.25 16.24 14.98
CA PHE A 206 -14.19 16.82 15.95
C PHE A 206 -14.67 18.19 15.46
N PRO A 207 -15.94 18.58 15.72
CA PRO A 207 -16.92 17.82 16.54
C PRO A 207 -17.69 16.75 15.79
N PHE A 208 -17.81 16.76 14.45
CA PHE A 208 -18.70 15.86 13.70
C PHE A 208 -18.01 15.04 12.60
N GLY A 209 -16.73 15.25 12.31
CA GLY A 209 -16.01 14.52 11.26
C GLY A 209 -15.99 13.00 11.48
N TRP A 210 -15.85 12.55 12.75
CA TRP A 210 -15.91 11.13 13.11
C TRP A 210 -17.18 10.42 12.63
N TRP A 211 -18.32 11.16 12.51
CA TRP A 211 -19.57 10.60 12.02
C TRP A 211 -19.48 10.13 10.57
N HIS A 212 -18.78 10.88 9.72
CA HIS A 212 -18.56 10.49 8.33
C HIS A 212 -17.76 9.19 8.23
N LEU A 213 -16.75 9.01 9.08
CA LEU A 213 -15.94 7.78 9.16
C LEU A 213 -16.77 6.60 9.66
N LEU A 214 -17.48 6.74 10.77
CA LEU A 214 -18.37 5.69 11.29
C LEU A 214 -19.44 5.28 10.27
N LYS A 215 -20.02 6.26 9.59
CA LYS A 215 -21.02 6.00 8.54
C LYS A 215 -20.44 5.18 7.39
N ALA A 216 -19.22 5.51 6.92
CA ALA A 216 -18.54 4.79 5.84
C ALA A 216 -18.15 3.37 6.26
N MET A 217 -17.72 3.19 7.51
CA MET A 217 -17.29 1.88 8.01
C MET A 217 -18.45 0.93 8.32
N PHE A 218 -19.55 1.44 8.89
CA PHE A 218 -20.58 0.58 9.50
C PHE A 218 -21.99 0.74 8.94
N LEU A 219 -22.35 1.90 8.39
CA LEU A 219 -23.74 2.18 7.98
C LEU A 219 -23.93 2.17 6.48
N LYS A 220 -23.09 2.88 5.75
CA LYS A 220 -23.16 2.97 4.29
C LYS A 220 -21.76 2.77 3.74
N LYS A 221 -21.40 1.52 3.49
CA LYS A 221 -20.11 1.17 2.88
C LYS A 221 -19.97 1.88 1.52
N PRO A 222 -18.78 2.39 1.20
CA PRO A 222 -18.47 2.91 -0.13
C PRO A 222 -18.56 1.79 -1.17
N ASP A 223 -18.67 2.15 -2.44
CA ASP A 223 -18.61 1.17 -3.54
C ASP A 223 -17.16 0.79 -3.92
N THR A 224 -16.21 1.43 -3.29
CA THR A 224 -14.76 1.27 -3.52
C THR A 224 -14.07 0.77 -2.26
N LEU A 225 -13.11 -0.11 -2.42
CA LEU A 225 -12.22 -0.58 -1.36
C LEU A 225 -10.75 -0.26 -1.71
N ASP A 226 -9.91 -0.19 -0.68
CA ASP A 226 -8.46 -0.01 -0.83
C ASP A 226 -7.76 -1.34 -0.59
N LEU A 227 -6.94 -1.79 -1.56
CA LEU A 227 -6.06 -2.95 -1.43
C LEU A 227 -4.79 -2.50 -0.68
N LEU A 228 -4.67 -2.87 0.59
CA LEU A 228 -3.58 -2.38 1.42
C LEU A 228 -2.29 -3.17 1.23
N LEU A 229 -2.35 -4.48 1.40
CA LEU A 229 -1.18 -5.34 1.39
C LEU A 229 -1.49 -6.66 0.70
N ILE A 230 -0.53 -7.14 -0.08
CA ILE A 230 -0.49 -8.50 -0.58
C ILE A 230 0.94 -9.02 -0.49
N GLY A 231 1.13 -10.15 0.16
CA GLY A 231 2.44 -10.78 0.30
C GLY A 231 2.38 -12.26 -0.02
N VAL A 232 3.38 -12.75 -0.73
CA VAL A 232 3.59 -14.19 -1.01
C VAL A 232 5.05 -14.51 -0.70
N ARG A 233 5.28 -15.46 0.20
CA ARG A 233 6.62 -15.89 0.62
C ARG A 233 7.51 -16.17 -0.60
N PRO A 234 8.79 -15.75 -0.61
CA PRO A 234 9.64 -15.79 -1.79
C PRO A 234 9.69 -17.15 -2.51
N ASP A 235 9.72 -18.25 -1.76
CA ASP A 235 9.75 -19.62 -2.29
C ASP A 235 8.41 -20.06 -2.93
N TYR A 236 7.32 -19.34 -2.68
CA TYR A 236 6.00 -19.55 -3.29
C TYR A 236 5.66 -18.52 -4.38
N GLN A 237 6.49 -17.49 -4.56
CA GLN A 237 6.30 -16.54 -5.66
C GLN A 237 6.38 -17.24 -7.02
N SER A 238 5.72 -16.69 -8.03
CA SER A 238 5.62 -17.25 -9.38
C SER A 238 4.96 -18.64 -9.49
N LYS A 239 4.43 -19.18 -8.38
CA LYS A 239 3.68 -20.45 -8.36
C LYS A 239 2.16 -20.24 -8.47
N GLY A 240 1.69 -19.01 -8.66
CA GLY A 240 0.27 -18.68 -8.81
C GLY A 240 -0.53 -18.60 -7.50
N VAL A 241 0.12 -18.58 -6.35
CA VAL A 241 -0.55 -18.54 -5.03
C VAL A 241 -1.44 -17.30 -4.84
N ASN A 242 -1.10 -16.18 -5.49
CA ASN A 242 -1.93 -14.97 -5.49
C ASN A 242 -3.34 -15.21 -6.04
N SER A 243 -3.55 -16.22 -6.92
CA SER A 243 -4.88 -16.56 -7.42
C SER A 243 -5.82 -17.01 -6.29
N LEU A 244 -5.32 -17.72 -5.28
CA LEU A 244 -6.11 -18.14 -4.13
C LEU A 244 -6.60 -16.92 -3.34
N ILE A 245 -5.70 -15.94 -3.13
CA ILE A 245 -6.04 -14.69 -2.42
C ILE A 245 -7.15 -13.94 -3.18
N PHE A 246 -6.99 -13.76 -4.48
CA PHE A 246 -7.96 -13.03 -5.29
C PHE A 246 -9.30 -13.77 -5.38
N CYS A 247 -9.31 -15.09 -5.63
CA CYS A 247 -10.55 -15.85 -5.69
C CYS A 247 -11.34 -15.76 -4.37
N ASP A 248 -10.65 -15.76 -3.23
CA ASP A 248 -11.30 -15.64 -1.94
C ASP A 248 -11.80 -14.21 -1.66
N LEU A 249 -10.93 -13.20 -1.83
CA LEU A 249 -11.26 -11.81 -1.51
C LEU A 249 -12.33 -11.24 -2.44
N PHE A 250 -12.24 -11.47 -3.75
CA PHE A 250 -13.22 -10.93 -4.70
C PHE A 250 -14.63 -11.47 -4.48
N GLN A 251 -14.76 -12.74 -4.07
CA GLN A 251 -16.07 -13.26 -3.67
C GLN A 251 -16.66 -12.50 -2.48
N ASN A 252 -15.83 -12.17 -1.50
CA ASN A 252 -16.25 -11.40 -0.33
C ASN A 252 -16.57 -9.95 -0.72
N TYR A 253 -15.75 -9.30 -1.55
CA TYR A 253 -16.00 -7.95 -2.03
C TYR A 253 -17.35 -7.83 -2.74
N LYS A 254 -17.67 -8.79 -3.61
CA LYS A 254 -18.98 -8.85 -4.27
C LYS A 254 -20.13 -8.98 -3.28
N LYS A 255 -20.04 -9.92 -2.31
CA LYS A 255 -21.05 -10.09 -1.26
C LYS A 255 -21.25 -8.84 -0.42
N MET A 256 -20.18 -8.06 -0.22
CA MET A 256 -20.20 -6.80 0.51
C MET A 256 -20.67 -5.60 -0.33
N GLY A 257 -20.89 -5.79 -1.64
CA GLY A 257 -21.41 -4.78 -2.57
C GLY A 257 -20.39 -3.80 -3.14
N PHE A 258 -19.07 -4.11 -3.04
CA PHE A 258 -18.04 -3.31 -3.67
C PHE A 258 -18.04 -3.49 -5.19
N LYS A 259 -17.80 -2.38 -5.90
CA LYS A 259 -17.70 -2.33 -7.37
C LYS A 259 -16.29 -2.11 -7.86
N TYR A 260 -15.49 -1.42 -7.07
CA TYR A 260 -14.13 -1.01 -7.42
C TYR A 260 -13.15 -1.35 -6.30
N ALA A 261 -11.92 -1.64 -6.70
CA ALA A 261 -10.78 -1.74 -5.81
C ALA A 261 -9.70 -0.77 -6.27
N GLU A 262 -9.14 0.02 -5.36
CA GLU A 262 -7.97 0.84 -5.61
C GLU A 262 -6.72 0.15 -5.08
N THR A 263 -5.69 0.05 -5.91
CA THR A 263 -4.39 -0.40 -5.42
C THR A 263 -3.74 0.75 -4.65
N ASN A 264 -2.96 0.41 -3.63
CA ASN A 264 -1.95 1.33 -3.12
C ASN A 264 -0.83 1.51 -4.14
N ALA A 265 0.16 2.32 -3.78
CA ALA A 265 1.33 2.57 -4.60
C ALA A 265 2.04 1.25 -4.97
N ASN A 266 2.01 0.88 -6.24
CA ASN A 266 2.72 -0.28 -6.77
C ASN A 266 4.00 0.20 -7.44
N LEU A 267 5.15 -0.24 -6.96
CA LEU A 267 6.45 0.14 -7.54
C LEU A 267 6.45 -0.18 -9.04
N GLU A 268 6.73 0.80 -9.88
CA GLU A 268 6.63 0.66 -11.35
C GLU A 268 7.60 -0.36 -11.93
N THR A 269 8.69 -0.66 -11.24
CA THR A 269 9.66 -1.69 -11.61
C THR A 269 9.29 -3.09 -11.11
N ASN A 270 8.24 -3.24 -10.28
CA ASN A 270 7.79 -4.52 -9.79
C ASN A 270 6.86 -5.22 -10.80
N ALA A 271 7.47 -5.82 -11.84
CA ALA A 271 6.74 -6.51 -12.90
C ALA A 271 5.82 -7.63 -12.38
N LYS A 272 6.16 -8.28 -11.25
CA LYS A 272 5.34 -9.34 -10.66
C LYS A 272 4.00 -8.80 -10.15
N VAL A 273 4.02 -7.67 -9.45
CA VAL A 273 2.80 -7.01 -8.97
C VAL A 273 1.98 -6.46 -10.14
N GLN A 274 2.64 -5.84 -11.13
CA GLN A 274 1.95 -5.34 -12.32
C GLN A 274 1.22 -6.46 -13.07
N ALA A 275 1.83 -7.65 -13.17
CA ALA A 275 1.24 -8.80 -13.83
C ALA A 275 0.00 -9.36 -13.11
N MET A 276 -0.11 -9.19 -11.79
CA MET A 276 -1.28 -9.66 -11.03
C MET A 276 -2.58 -8.98 -11.46
N TRP A 277 -2.49 -7.76 -11.97
CA TRP A 277 -3.64 -6.97 -12.39
C TRP A 277 -4.03 -7.17 -13.87
N HIS A 278 -3.26 -7.94 -14.66
CA HIS A 278 -3.55 -8.17 -16.09
C HIS A 278 -4.91 -8.84 -16.36
N PRO A 279 -5.39 -9.74 -15.51
CA PRO A 279 -6.68 -10.40 -15.76
C PRO A 279 -7.89 -9.54 -15.53
N PHE A 280 -7.72 -8.39 -14.89
CA PHE A 280 -8.83 -7.52 -14.48
C PHE A 280 -8.94 -6.28 -15.35
N GLU A 281 -10.16 -5.81 -15.54
CA GLU A 281 -10.41 -4.49 -16.10
C GLU A 281 -9.87 -3.44 -15.13
N LYS A 282 -8.95 -2.60 -15.59
CA LYS A 282 -8.23 -1.64 -14.77
C LYS A 282 -7.94 -0.35 -15.50
N GLU A 283 -7.95 0.73 -14.75
CA GLU A 283 -7.48 2.06 -15.17
C GLU A 283 -6.23 2.41 -14.37
N LEU A 284 -5.15 2.78 -15.05
CA LEU A 284 -4.02 3.43 -14.39
C LEU A 284 -4.41 4.89 -14.21
N HIS A 285 -4.63 5.32 -12.98
CA HIS A 285 -5.25 6.62 -12.72
C HIS A 285 -4.40 7.58 -11.89
N LYS A 286 -3.35 7.10 -11.23
CA LYS A 286 -2.40 7.97 -10.50
C LYS A 286 -0.98 7.47 -10.66
N ARG A 287 -0.02 8.41 -10.62
CA ARG A 287 1.42 8.14 -10.55
C ARG A 287 2.06 8.97 -9.46
N ARG A 288 3.07 8.39 -8.82
CA ARG A 288 3.89 9.07 -7.79
C ARG A 288 5.35 8.89 -8.11
N TRP A 289 6.14 9.92 -7.82
CA TRP A 289 7.58 9.86 -7.95
C TRP A 289 8.27 10.22 -6.65
N VAL A 290 9.36 9.53 -6.38
CA VAL A 290 10.42 10.03 -5.51
C VAL A 290 11.43 10.73 -6.38
N PHE A 291 11.87 11.88 -5.91
CA PHE A 291 12.86 12.71 -6.58
C PHE A 291 14.21 12.56 -5.88
N GLY A 292 15.28 12.56 -6.67
CA GLY A 292 16.65 12.49 -6.21
C GLY A 292 17.49 13.63 -6.72
N LYS A 293 18.54 14.00 -5.97
CA LYS A 293 19.54 15.00 -6.34
C LYS A 293 20.87 14.69 -5.69
N GLU A 294 21.95 14.69 -6.47
CA GLU A 294 23.32 14.63 -5.97
C GLU A 294 23.68 15.93 -5.22
N ILE A 295 24.49 15.83 -4.13
CA ILE A 295 24.80 16.97 -3.26
C ILE A 295 26.27 17.07 -2.87
#